data_dc338dc8a5926fefb1ec469603090ebc
#
_entry.id   dc338dc8a5926fefb1ec469603090ebc
#
_cell.length_a   1.000
_cell.length_b   1.000
_cell.length_c   1.000
_cell.angle_alpha   90.00
_cell.angle_beta   90.00
_cell.angle_gamma   90.00
#
_symmetry.space_group_name_H-M   'P 1'
#
loop_
_entity.id
_entity.type
_entity.pdbx_description
1 polymer ?
#
loop_
_entity_poly.entity_id
_entity_poly.type
_entity_poly.pdbx_seq_one_letter_code
_entity_poly.pdbx_strand_id
1 'polypeptide(L)'
;MSKNLTDRQAAILSFIREFAVEKGYPPTIPEIQEAFGIRSPNGVNNHIKALIRKGHLKRDSSRARALDIVGRSEGIPIIGRVAAGQPILAEENLEGFFNLHDLTRSGDVFMLRVKGDSMVNARIFDGDLVIVRMQQTVEPGEIGVAMIHNEATVKRIYCDGNIVRLVPENDAMRPITVMRTDPDFRIGGKVIGVVRRF
;
A
#
# COMPACT_ATOMS: atom_id res chain seq x y z
N MET A 1 -28.55 -19.75 -8.11
CA MET A 1 -27.92 -19.69 -9.46
C MET A 1 -26.47 -20.12 -9.32
N SER A 2 -25.97 -21.02 -10.16
CA SER A 2 -24.63 -21.62 -10.02
C SER A 2 -23.54 -20.57 -10.07
N LYS A 3 -22.75 -20.44 -8.98
CA LYS A 3 -21.55 -19.60 -8.90
C LYS A 3 -20.35 -20.16 -9.69
N ASN A 4 -20.50 -21.35 -10.32
CA ASN A 4 -19.41 -22.02 -11.01
C ASN A 4 -19.05 -21.30 -12.32
N LEU A 5 -17.76 -21.02 -12.47
CA LEU A 5 -17.19 -20.48 -13.70
C LEU A 5 -17.07 -21.60 -14.74
N THR A 6 -17.20 -21.24 -16.03
CA THR A 6 -16.71 -22.11 -17.10
C THR A 6 -15.18 -22.06 -17.13
N ASP A 7 -14.52 -23.08 -17.69
CA ASP A 7 -13.04 -23.10 -17.79
C ASP A 7 -12.49 -21.85 -18.46
N ARG A 8 -13.18 -21.36 -19.50
CA ARG A 8 -12.79 -20.13 -20.20
C ARG A 8 -12.96 -18.88 -19.32
N GLN A 9 -14.01 -18.83 -18.50
CA GLN A 9 -14.22 -17.74 -17.56
C GLN A 9 -13.18 -17.77 -16.43
N ALA A 10 -12.86 -18.96 -15.93
CA ALA A 10 -11.83 -19.14 -14.91
C ALA A 10 -10.46 -18.70 -15.42
N ALA A 11 -10.09 -19.11 -16.64
CA ALA A 11 -8.82 -18.72 -17.26
C ALA A 11 -8.73 -17.20 -17.49
N ILE A 12 -9.80 -16.55 -17.98
CA ILE A 12 -9.83 -15.09 -18.16
C ILE A 12 -9.73 -14.38 -16.81
N LEU A 13 -10.40 -14.86 -15.77
CA LEU A 13 -10.32 -14.29 -14.44
C LEU A 13 -8.90 -14.42 -13.84
N SER A 14 -8.25 -15.58 -14.02
CA SER A 14 -6.85 -15.80 -13.60
C SER A 14 -5.91 -14.81 -14.28
N PHE A 15 -5.99 -14.72 -15.60
CA PHE A 15 -5.21 -13.77 -16.38
C PHE A 15 -5.39 -12.31 -15.89
N ILE A 16 -6.65 -11.89 -15.68
CA ILE A 16 -6.93 -10.53 -15.18
C ILE A 16 -6.28 -10.31 -13.83
N ARG A 17 -6.28 -11.33 -12.94
CA ARG A 17 -5.63 -11.27 -11.62
C ARG A 17 -4.12 -11.17 -11.72
N GLU A 18 -3.50 -12.06 -12.49
CA GLU A 18 -2.05 -12.12 -12.69
C GLU A 18 -1.53 -10.83 -13.32
N PHE A 19 -2.18 -10.36 -14.39
CA PHE A 19 -1.85 -9.10 -15.05
C PHE A 19 -1.92 -7.93 -14.08
N ALA A 20 -2.98 -7.88 -13.27
CA ALA A 20 -3.16 -6.81 -12.31
C ALA A 20 -2.15 -6.86 -11.14
N VAL A 21 -1.62 -8.04 -10.81
CA VAL A 21 -0.53 -8.19 -9.83
C VAL A 21 0.79 -7.70 -10.44
N GLU A 22 1.08 -8.10 -11.69
CA GLU A 22 2.33 -7.77 -12.36
C GLU A 22 2.42 -6.28 -12.75
N LYS A 23 1.35 -5.74 -13.33
CA LYS A 23 1.35 -4.37 -13.88
C LYS A 23 0.79 -3.30 -12.93
N GLY A 24 0.16 -3.69 -11.81
CA GLY A 24 -0.47 -2.76 -10.87
C GLY A 24 -1.86 -2.25 -11.29
N TYR A 25 -2.35 -2.60 -12.48
CA TYR A 25 -3.67 -2.23 -13.02
C TYR A 25 -4.29 -3.38 -13.82
N PRO A 26 -5.63 -3.43 -13.95
CA PRO A 26 -6.29 -4.47 -14.71
C PRO A 26 -6.05 -4.32 -16.22
N PRO A 27 -6.06 -5.45 -16.98
CA PRO A 27 -5.89 -5.42 -18.42
C PRO A 27 -7.08 -4.75 -19.12
N THR A 28 -6.79 -4.15 -20.28
CA THR A 28 -7.78 -3.63 -21.21
C THR A 28 -8.44 -4.77 -22.02
N ILE A 29 -9.57 -4.49 -22.68
CA ILE A 29 -10.22 -5.45 -23.58
C ILE A 29 -9.28 -5.94 -24.69
N PRO A 30 -8.51 -5.07 -25.38
CA PRO A 30 -7.52 -5.51 -26.38
C PRO A 30 -6.45 -6.45 -25.80
N GLU A 31 -5.92 -6.19 -24.61
CA GLU A 31 -4.93 -7.06 -23.96
C GLU A 31 -5.51 -8.44 -23.64
N ILE A 32 -6.77 -8.51 -23.23
CA ILE A 32 -7.46 -9.82 -23.03
C ILE A 32 -7.72 -10.50 -24.38
N GLN A 33 -8.07 -9.74 -25.43
CA GLN A 33 -8.26 -10.30 -26.77
C GLN A 33 -6.98 -10.98 -27.26
N GLU A 34 -5.85 -10.30 -27.14
CA GLU A 34 -4.54 -10.80 -27.54
C GLU A 34 -4.17 -12.07 -26.76
N ALA A 35 -4.25 -12.01 -25.44
CA ALA A 35 -3.90 -13.15 -24.57
C ALA A 35 -4.73 -14.41 -24.82
N PHE A 36 -5.98 -14.27 -25.25
CA PHE A 36 -6.90 -15.39 -25.43
C PHE A 36 -7.27 -15.68 -26.89
N GLY A 37 -6.70 -14.98 -27.86
CA GLY A 37 -7.02 -15.14 -29.28
C GLY A 37 -8.49 -14.85 -29.62
N ILE A 38 -9.14 -13.93 -28.88
CA ILE A 38 -10.56 -13.60 -29.09
C ILE A 38 -10.66 -12.47 -30.13
N ARG A 39 -11.13 -12.78 -31.32
CA ARG A 39 -11.20 -11.81 -32.43
C ARG A 39 -12.16 -10.65 -32.21
N SER A 40 -13.22 -10.86 -31.44
CA SER A 40 -14.28 -9.85 -31.23
C SER A 40 -14.19 -9.22 -29.82
N PRO A 41 -14.16 -7.87 -29.69
CA PRO A 41 -14.29 -7.18 -28.40
C PRO A 41 -15.56 -7.59 -27.64
N ASN A 42 -16.65 -7.89 -28.38
CA ASN A 42 -17.92 -8.34 -27.77
C ASN A 42 -17.76 -9.72 -27.09
N GLY A 43 -16.92 -10.60 -27.63
CA GLY A 43 -16.61 -11.88 -27.01
C GLY A 43 -15.99 -11.71 -25.63
N VAL A 44 -15.00 -10.84 -25.49
CA VAL A 44 -14.38 -10.51 -24.20
C VAL A 44 -15.41 -9.84 -23.26
N ASN A 45 -16.17 -8.86 -23.77
CA ASN A 45 -17.20 -8.19 -22.98
C ASN A 45 -18.25 -9.15 -22.42
N ASN A 46 -18.64 -10.18 -23.17
CA ASN A 46 -19.59 -11.19 -22.70
C ASN A 46 -19.01 -12.00 -21.51
N HIS A 47 -17.74 -12.38 -21.59
CA HIS A 47 -17.05 -13.04 -20.46
C HIS A 47 -16.96 -12.11 -19.25
N ILE A 48 -16.56 -10.85 -19.43
CA ILE A 48 -16.51 -9.84 -18.37
C ILE A 48 -17.89 -9.63 -17.73
N LYS A 49 -18.96 -9.45 -18.53
CA LYS A 49 -20.34 -9.32 -18.01
C LYS A 49 -20.76 -10.57 -17.21
N ALA A 50 -20.38 -11.75 -17.67
CA ALA A 50 -20.65 -12.99 -16.93
C ALA A 50 -19.91 -13.04 -15.60
N LEU A 51 -18.64 -12.63 -15.56
CA LEU A 51 -17.82 -12.57 -14.34
C LEU A 51 -18.36 -11.53 -13.36
N ILE A 52 -18.82 -10.37 -13.84
CA ILE A 52 -19.49 -9.34 -13.02
C ILE A 52 -20.78 -9.90 -12.43
N ARG A 53 -21.65 -10.53 -13.25
CA ARG A 53 -22.91 -11.11 -12.79
C ARG A 53 -22.71 -12.22 -11.76
N LYS A 54 -21.59 -12.95 -11.87
CA LYS A 54 -21.20 -14.01 -10.92
C LYS A 54 -20.47 -13.48 -9.68
N GLY A 55 -20.23 -12.16 -9.60
CA GLY A 55 -19.61 -11.51 -8.45
C GLY A 55 -18.09 -11.61 -8.38
N HIS A 56 -17.39 -11.96 -9.48
CA HIS A 56 -15.94 -12.05 -9.52
C HIS A 56 -15.25 -10.76 -9.99
N LEU A 57 -15.97 -9.89 -10.70
CA LEU A 57 -15.51 -8.57 -11.14
C LEU A 57 -16.57 -7.51 -10.79
N LYS A 58 -16.13 -6.28 -10.59
CA LYS A 58 -16.98 -5.07 -10.52
C LYS A 58 -16.55 -4.10 -11.63
N ARG A 59 -17.47 -3.23 -12.07
CA ARG A 59 -17.11 -2.06 -12.88
C ARG A 59 -16.97 -0.85 -11.96
N ASP A 60 -15.83 -0.17 -12.06
CA ASP A 60 -15.66 1.14 -11.46
C ASP A 60 -15.93 2.20 -12.55
N SER A 61 -17.06 2.90 -12.44
CA SER A 61 -17.47 3.92 -13.40
C SER A 61 -16.62 5.21 -13.33
N SER A 62 -15.74 5.33 -12.32
CA SER A 62 -14.92 6.52 -12.10
C SER A 62 -13.56 6.47 -12.81
N ARG A 63 -13.19 5.35 -13.45
CA ARG A 63 -11.85 5.15 -14.05
C ARG A 63 -11.90 4.70 -15.50
N ALA A 64 -10.94 5.17 -16.29
CA ALA A 64 -10.77 4.79 -17.70
C ALA A 64 -10.49 3.27 -17.92
N ARG A 65 -10.00 2.56 -16.89
CA ARG A 65 -9.81 1.10 -16.85
C ARG A 65 -10.77 0.50 -15.84
N ALA A 66 -12.02 0.44 -16.21
CA ALA A 66 -13.18 0.24 -15.36
C ALA A 66 -13.39 -1.19 -14.80
N LEU A 67 -12.41 -2.10 -14.82
CA LEU A 67 -12.54 -3.44 -14.26
C LEU A 67 -11.91 -3.48 -12.87
N ASP A 68 -12.69 -3.81 -11.86
CA ASP A 68 -12.22 -4.11 -10.52
C ASP A 68 -12.49 -5.57 -10.17
N ILE A 69 -11.50 -6.24 -9.59
CA ILE A 69 -11.55 -7.67 -9.27
C ILE A 69 -12.22 -7.81 -7.91
N VAL A 70 -13.45 -8.35 -7.88
CA VAL A 70 -14.11 -8.70 -6.62
C VAL A 70 -13.37 -9.89 -6.00
N GLY A 71 -12.83 -9.69 -4.80
CA GLY A 71 -11.97 -10.69 -4.17
C GLY A 71 -10.48 -10.61 -4.59
N ARG A 72 -10.05 -9.57 -5.31
CA ARG A 72 -8.70 -9.03 -5.11
C ARG A 72 -8.67 -8.69 -3.63
N SER A 73 -7.84 -9.39 -2.87
CA SER A 73 -7.92 -9.41 -1.43
C SER A 73 -8.35 -8.04 -0.93
N GLU A 74 -9.52 -7.98 -0.29
CA GLU A 74 -9.99 -6.76 0.38
C GLU A 74 -8.95 -6.34 1.44
N GLY A 75 -7.72 -6.82 1.27
CA GLY A 75 -6.61 -6.67 2.19
C GLY A 75 -6.54 -7.81 3.20
N ILE A 76 -5.73 -7.61 4.21
CA ILE A 76 -5.66 -8.49 5.37
C ILE A 76 -6.87 -8.15 6.24
N PRO A 77 -7.76 -9.12 6.55
CA PRO A 77 -8.92 -8.83 7.39
C PRO A 77 -8.48 -8.37 8.79
N ILE A 78 -9.07 -7.30 9.25
CA ILE A 78 -8.90 -6.82 10.62
C ILE A 78 -10.01 -7.44 11.45
N ILE A 79 -9.62 -8.34 12.36
CA ILE A 79 -10.53 -9.00 13.26
C ILE A 79 -10.52 -8.28 14.60
N GLY A 80 -11.67 -7.88 15.06
CA GLY A 80 -11.84 -7.22 16.32
C GLY A 80 -11.93 -8.22 17.49
N ARG A 81 -13.04 -8.20 18.23
CA ARG A 81 -13.24 -9.10 19.36
C ARG A 81 -13.77 -10.45 18.88
N VAL A 82 -13.08 -11.52 19.27
CA VAL A 82 -13.50 -12.89 18.99
C VAL A 82 -14.07 -13.51 20.26
N ALA A 83 -15.35 -13.91 20.22
CA ALA A 83 -15.94 -14.64 21.31
C ALA A 83 -15.43 -16.11 21.33
N ALA A 84 -15.23 -16.67 22.51
CA ALA A 84 -14.80 -18.05 22.67
C ALA A 84 -15.80 -19.01 21.99
N GLY A 85 -15.27 -19.93 21.17
CA GLY A 85 -16.08 -20.93 20.47
C GLY A 85 -16.64 -20.50 19.10
N GLN A 86 -16.43 -19.24 18.69
CA GLN A 86 -16.82 -18.80 17.35
C GLN A 86 -15.66 -18.88 16.35
N PRO A 87 -15.92 -19.08 15.04
CA PRO A 87 -14.90 -18.98 14.00
C PRO A 87 -14.28 -17.58 13.98
N ILE A 88 -12.95 -17.49 13.95
CA ILE A 88 -12.23 -16.20 13.95
C ILE A 88 -12.66 -15.29 12.79
N LEU A 89 -12.89 -15.86 11.59
CA LEU A 89 -13.30 -15.13 10.39
C LEU A 89 -14.83 -15.01 10.23
N ALA A 90 -15.61 -15.13 11.30
CA ALA A 90 -17.03 -14.84 11.23
C ALA A 90 -17.27 -13.36 10.89
N GLU A 91 -18.30 -13.08 10.07
CA GLU A 91 -18.60 -11.70 9.61
C GLU A 91 -18.78 -10.71 10.75
N GLU A 92 -19.36 -11.15 11.86
CA GLU A 92 -19.60 -10.37 13.08
C GLU A 92 -18.32 -9.95 13.82
N ASN A 93 -17.19 -10.63 13.56
CA ASN A 93 -15.87 -10.30 14.14
C ASN A 93 -15.05 -9.37 13.24
N LEU A 94 -15.50 -9.10 12.01
CA LEU A 94 -14.76 -8.35 11.02
C LEU A 94 -14.96 -6.85 11.22
N GLU A 95 -13.86 -6.13 11.57
CA GLU A 95 -13.86 -4.66 11.68
C GLU A 95 -13.56 -3.99 10.34
N GLY A 96 -12.91 -4.69 9.39
CA GLY A 96 -12.55 -4.15 8.09
C GLY A 96 -11.41 -4.92 7.44
N PHE A 97 -10.75 -4.27 6.49
CA PHE A 97 -9.61 -4.84 5.78
C PHE A 97 -8.46 -3.84 5.71
N PHE A 98 -7.24 -4.31 5.99
CA PHE A 98 -6.03 -3.54 5.77
C PHE A 98 -5.51 -3.79 4.36
N ASN A 99 -5.51 -2.76 3.53
CA ASN A 99 -5.00 -2.81 2.17
C ASN A 99 -3.71 -2.01 2.05
N LEU A 100 -2.61 -2.66 1.71
CA LEU A 100 -1.36 -1.97 1.43
C LEU A 100 -1.51 -0.97 0.26
N HIS A 101 -2.40 -1.29 -0.68
CA HIS A 101 -2.70 -0.41 -1.81
C HIS A 101 -3.33 0.92 -1.39
N ASP A 102 -4.06 0.97 -0.27
CA ASP A 102 -4.64 2.22 0.23
C ASP A 102 -3.56 3.19 0.71
N LEU A 103 -2.43 2.69 1.18
CA LEU A 103 -1.26 3.51 1.54
C LEU A 103 -0.59 4.14 0.31
N THR A 104 -0.66 3.50 -0.85
CA THR A 104 -0.02 3.96 -2.09
C THR A 104 -0.90 4.88 -2.94
N ARG A 105 -2.20 4.99 -2.63
CA ARG A 105 -3.14 5.86 -3.37
C ARG A 105 -2.78 7.35 -3.32
N SER A 106 -2.10 7.79 -2.30
CA SER A 106 -1.80 9.20 -2.05
C SER A 106 -0.37 9.60 -2.42
N GLY A 107 0.30 8.90 -3.33
CA GLY A 107 1.64 9.22 -3.83
C GLY A 107 2.59 8.03 -3.83
N ASP A 108 3.82 8.29 -4.24
CA ASP A 108 4.88 7.29 -4.24
C ASP A 108 5.26 6.89 -2.81
N VAL A 109 5.36 5.60 -2.58
CA VAL A 109 5.68 5.02 -1.27
C VAL A 109 6.86 4.07 -1.43
N PHE A 110 7.76 4.09 -0.47
CA PHE A 110 8.84 3.11 -0.37
C PHE A 110 8.97 2.60 1.06
N MET A 111 9.69 1.51 1.23
CA MET A 111 10.05 0.99 2.55
C MET A 111 11.53 1.23 2.82
N LEU A 112 11.84 1.66 4.04
CA LEU A 112 13.20 1.83 4.52
C LEU A 112 13.42 0.92 5.73
N ARG A 113 14.52 0.18 5.73
CA ARG A 113 14.94 -0.61 6.90
C ARG A 113 15.59 0.31 7.93
N VAL A 114 15.06 0.28 9.13
CA VAL A 114 15.61 1.03 10.27
C VAL A 114 16.88 0.36 10.74
N LYS A 115 17.89 1.18 11.03
CA LYS A 115 19.14 0.77 11.63
C LYS A 115 19.39 1.58 12.90
N GLY A 116 19.68 0.88 13.98
CA GLY A 116 19.94 1.47 15.30
C GLY A 116 18.65 1.75 16.11
N ASP A 117 18.84 2.39 17.24
CA ASP A 117 17.87 2.53 18.33
C ASP A 117 17.36 3.97 18.54
N SER A 118 17.62 4.87 17.59
CA SER A 118 17.29 6.29 17.73
C SER A 118 15.80 6.62 17.85
N MET A 119 14.90 5.65 17.61
CA MET A 119 13.46 5.83 17.59
C MET A 119 12.72 4.86 18.53
N VAL A 120 13.40 4.30 19.50
CA VAL A 120 12.84 3.27 20.41
C VAL A 120 11.67 3.76 21.25
N ASN A 121 11.67 5.03 21.68
CA ASN A 121 10.56 5.62 22.44
C ASN A 121 9.29 5.79 21.57
N ALA A 122 9.46 5.88 20.24
CA ALA A 122 8.36 5.83 19.26
C ALA A 122 8.00 4.39 18.87
N ARG A 123 8.54 3.37 19.56
CA ARG A 123 8.31 1.95 19.28
C ARG A 123 8.79 1.49 17.89
N ILE A 124 9.74 2.20 17.30
CA ILE A 124 10.43 1.83 16.06
C ILE A 124 11.82 1.34 16.46
N PHE A 125 12.14 0.09 16.13
CA PHE A 125 13.33 -0.60 16.57
C PHE A 125 14.24 -0.97 15.39
N ASP A 126 15.47 -1.34 15.71
CA ASP A 126 16.40 -1.87 14.72
C ASP A 126 15.82 -3.04 13.95
N GLY A 127 16.01 -3.05 12.62
CA GLY A 127 15.46 -4.08 11.72
C GLY A 127 14.05 -3.87 11.24
N ASP A 128 13.26 -2.97 11.83
CA ASP A 128 11.92 -2.62 11.35
C ASP A 128 11.93 -2.09 9.92
N LEU A 129 10.83 -2.26 9.21
CA LEU A 129 10.57 -1.60 7.94
C LEU A 129 9.58 -0.46 8.15
N VAL A 130 10.02 0.79 7.98
CA VAL A 130 9.12 1.92 7.96
C VAL A 130 8.57 2.14 6.55
N ILE A 131 7.27 2.37 6.45
CA ILE A 131 6.59 2.74 5.21
C ILE A 131 6.65 4.25 5.11
N VAL A 132 7.21 4.77 4.03
CA VAL A 132 7.48 6.19 3.83
C VAL A 132 6.74 6.68 2.60
N ARG A 133 5.93 7.71 2.76
CA ARG A 133 5.35 8.47 1.65
C ARG A 133 6.34 9.53 1.21
N MET A 134 6.70 9.52 -0.07
CA MET A 134 7.62 10.52 -0.64
C MET A 134 6.97 11.90 -0.64
N GLN A 135 7.57 12.84 0.06
CA GLN A 135 7.16 14.25 0.09
C GLN A 135 8.32 15.11 0.61
N GLN A 136 8.36 16.36 0.16
CA GLN A 136 9.45 17.28 0.51
C GLN A 136 9.21 18.04 1.83
N THR A 137 8.04 17.89 2.42
CA THR A 137 7.65 18.58 3.66
C THR A 137 6.97 17.60 4.60
N VAL A 138 7.13 17.82 5.90
CA VAL A 138 6.40 17.13 6.98
C VAL A 138 5.92 18.17 7.98
N GLU A 139 4.81 17.88 8.65
CA GLU A 139 4.32 18.75 9.71
C GLU A 139 5.24 18.67 10.94
N PRO A 140 5.38 19.77 11.70
CA PRO A 140 6.20 19.78 12.89
C PRO A 140 5.82 18.66 13.87
N GLY A 141 6.81 17.87 14.28
CA GLY A 141 6.61 16.75 15.19
C GLY A 141 6.25 15.43 14.53
N GLU A 142 6.06 15.37 13.22
CA GLU A 142 5.88 14.11 12.50
C GLU A 142 7.18 13.32 12.38
N ILE A 143 7.06 11.99 12.29
CA ILE A 143 8.20 11.13 12.02
C ILE A 143 8.43 11.09 10.51
N GLY A 144 9.63 11.42 10.10
CA GLY A 144 10.03 11.43 8.70
C GLY A 144 11.41 10.86 8.47
N VAL A 145 11.70 10.65 7.20
CA VAL A 145 13.04 10.30 6.71
C VAL A 145 13.72 11.59 6.26
N ALA A 146 14.89 11.86 6.81
CA ALA A 146 15.78 12.91 6.35
C ALA A 146 17.03 12.27 5.72
N MET A 147 17.51 12.90 4.65
CA MET A 147 18.80 12.58 4.03
C MET A 147 19.81 13.64 4.46
N ILE A 148 20.94 13.21 4.99
CA ILE A 148 22.08 14.07 5.37
C ILE A 148 23.35 13.39 4.81
N HIS A 149 24.13 14.10 4.01
CA HIS A 149 25.37 13.58 3.40
C HIS A 149 25.16 12.19 2.73
N ASN A 150 24.04 12.02 2.00
CA ASN A 150 23.63 10.75 1.37
C ASN A 150 23.24 9.61 2.33
N GLU A 151 23.15 9.84 3.62
CA GLU A 151 22.66 8.86 4.58
C GLU A 151 21.20 9.15 4.96
N ALA A 152 20.36 8.12 4.95
CA ALA A 152 18.98 8.21 5.39
C ALA A 152 18.87 8.03 6.90
N THR A 153 18.16 8.92 7.58
CA THR A 153 17.87 8.80 9.01
C THR A 153 16.38 9.01 9.29
N VAL A 154 15.83 8.22 10.21
CA VAL A 154 14.45 8.36 10.70
C VAL A 154 14.47 9.16 11.99
N LYS A 155 13.73 10.27 12.03
CA LYS A 155 13.65 11.17 13.19
C LYS A 155 12.27 11.82 13.26
N ARG A 156 11.98 12.40 14.42
CA ARG A 156 10.89 13.38 14.52
C ARG A 156 11.40 14.72 14.01
N ILE A 157 10.69 15.31 13.06
CA ILE A 157 11.15 16.48 12.31
C ILE A 157 10.41 17.73 12.79
N TYR A 158 11.16 18.76 13.11
CA TYR A 158 10.63 20.09 13.43
C TYR A 158 11.29 21.11 12.51
N CYS A 159 10.48 21.87 11.78
CA CYS A 159 10.94 22.93 10.90
C CYS A 159 10.57 24.28 11.52
N ASP A 160 11.55 25.15 11.72
CA ASP A 160 11.37 26.52 12.20
C ASP A 160 12.15 27.46 11.27
N GLY A 161 11.43 28.06 10.33
CA GLY A 161 12.04 28.87 9.27
C GLY A 161 13.06 28.06 8.46
N ASN A 162 14.31 28.46 8.52
CA ASN A 162 15.43 27.81 7.85
C ASN A 162 16.14 26.74 8.70
N ILE A 163 15.73 26.56 9.93
CA ILE A 163 16.32 25.58 10.85
C ILE A 163 15.44 24.33 10.87
N VAL A 164 16.07 23.17 10.68
CA VAL A 164 15.41 21.86 10.82
C VAL A 164 16.07 21.11 11.96
N ARG A 165 15.26 20.71 12.93
CA ARG A 165 15.69 19.87 14.05
C ARG A 165 15.19 18.44 13.84
N LEU A 166 16.11 17.51 13.81
CA LEU A 166 15.89 16.08 13.71
C LEU A 166 16.04 15.49 15.10
N VAL A 167 14.92 15.25 15.74
CA VAL A 167 14.86 14.83 17.15
C VAL A 167 14.72 13.31 17.21
N PRO A 168 15.68 12.60 17.86
CA PRO A 168 15.53 11.19 18.12
C PRO A 168 14.42 10.96 19.16
N GLU A 169 13.79 9.83 19.08
CA GLU A 169 12.90 9.27 20.11
C GLU A 169 13.70 8.27 20.97
N ASN A 170 14.78 8.78 21.56
CA ASN A 170 15.69 8.05 22.47
C ASN A 170 16.36 9.07 23.39
N ASP A 171 16.15 8.96 24.70
CA ASP A 171 16.62 9.92 25.71
C ASP A 171 18.16 9.96 25.82
N ALA A 172 18.84 8.91 25.37
CA ALA A 172 20.30 8.85 25.35
C ALA A 172 20.93 9.62 24.16
N MET A 173 20.12 10.09 23.21
CA MET A 173 20.58 10.72 21.98
C MET A 173 20.22 12.21 21.93
N ARG A 174 21.07 13.00 21.25
CA ARG A 174 20.83 14.43 21.07
C ARG A 174 20.21 14.73 19.71
N PRO A 175 19.37 15.78 19.61
CA PRO A 175 18.87 16.27 18.33
C PRO A 175 20.00 16.71 17.41
N ILE A 176 19.80 16.48 16.11
CA ILE A 176 20.65 17.01 15.04
C ILE A 176 19.97 18.25 14.48
N THR A 177 20.73 19.35 14.35
CA THR A 177 20.23 20.59 13.75
C THR A 177 20.94 20.82 12.43
N VAL A 178 20.15 21.07 11.38
CA VAL A 178 20.65 21.35 10.03
C VAL A 178 19.95 22.57 9.45
N MET A 179 20.58 23.22 8.49
CA MET A 179 19.94 24.29 7.73
C MET A 179 19.12 23.70 6.59
N ARG A 180 17.90 24.19 6.37
CA ARG A 180 17.04 23.74 5.26
C ARG A 180 17.67 24.03 3.90
N THR A 181 18.54 25.03 3.82
CA THR A 181 19.30 25.42 2.62
C THR A 181 20.58 24.64 2.42
N ASP A 182 20.93 23.73 3.34
CA ASP A 182 22.11 22.89 3.20
C ASP A 182 21.93 21.98 1.97
N PRO A 183 22.85 22.01 0.98
CA PRO A 183 22.75 21.18 -0.22
C PRO A 183 22.78 19.67 0.06
N ASP A 184 23.36 19.28 1.18
CA ASP A 184 23.45 17.87 1.59
C ASP A 184 22.25 17.42 2.44
N PHE A 185 21.29 18.33 2.70
CA PHE A 185 20.07 18.02 3.45
C PHE A 185 18.84 17.98 2.55
N ARG A 186 18.00 16.98 2.72
CA ARG A 186 16.66 16.92 2.15
C ARG A 186 15.72 16.05 2.97
N ILE A 187 14.44 16.38 2.97
CA ILE A 187 13.39 15.50 3.49
C ILE A 187 13.08 14.46 2.41
N GLY A 188 13.19 13.17 2.77
CA GLY A 188 12.87 12.05 1.88
C GLY A 188 11.40 11.64 1.92
N GLY A 189 10.70 11.96 3.03
CA GLY A 189 9.29 11.65 3.14
C GLY A 189 8.80 11.53 4.59
N LYS A 190 7.48 11.32 4.72
CA LYS A 190 6.79 11.08 5.99
C LYS A 190 6.65 9.58 6.24
N VAL A 191 6.97 9.14 7.45
CA VAL A 191 6.67 7.78 7.90
C VAL A 191 5.16 7.66 8.16
N ILE A 192 4.52 6.69 7.49
CA ILE A 192 3.08 6.45 7.58
C ILE A 192 2.72 5.09 8.16
N GLY A 193 3.70 4.25 8.42
CA GLY A 193 3.50 2.94 9.02
C GLY A 193 4.81 2.23 9.34
N VAL A 194 4.71 1.17 10.14
CA VAL A 194 5.82 0.29 10.52
C VAL A 194 5.40 -1.16 10.31
N VAL A 195 6.28 -1.96 9.75
CA VAL A 195 6.11 -3.40 9.61
C VAL A 195 7.25 -4.11 10.31
N ARG A 196 6.92 -5.01 11.23
CA ARG A 196 7.87 -5.86 11.95
C ARG A 196 7.52 -7.33 11.72
N ARG A 197 8.55 -8.11 11.48
CA ARG A 197 8.47 -9.58 11.48
C ARG A 197 9.05 -10.10 12.79
N PHE A 198 8.36 -11.05 13.40
CA PHE A 198 8.80 -11.78 14.60
C PHE A 198 9.36 -13.13 14.21
#